data_c036929bc937468559c0afaa26fc9df2
#
_entry.id   c036929bc937468559c0afaa26fc9df2
#
_cell.length_a   1.000
_cell.length_b   1.000
_cell.length_c   1.000
_cell.angle_alpha   90.00
_cell.angle_beta   90.00
_cell.angle_gamma   90.00
#
_symmetry.space_group_name_H-M   'P 1'
#
loop_
_entity.id
_entity.type
_entity.pdbx_description
1 polymer ?
#
loop_
_entity_poly.entity_id
_entity_poly.type
_entity_poly.pdbx_seq_one_letter_code
_entity_poly.pdbx_strand_id
1 'polypeptide(L)'
;MKTKKTDALIYTVLIIMSILFFFPFYWMLRTAVVDAGSIFSPEMKILPPRIRLENFKNALTVQPFALYFVNTSLITVLNIIGVLLSSSLCAYGFSRLHWPGRDKVFGILLTALMLPYSVMMIPHFIGWNFLGLTNTFAPLIVPAYFGGGLFNIFLMRQFFLAIPDELDEAAYIDGAGRFRIYLSVILPLSKQVMIVVGLFTFLNNWNDYLAPMIYLSSDKKFTLMLGLNQFIGAYNAQWNLMMAAVAIVVFPSLVLYLFAQKYFIEGIAMTGIKA
;
A
#
# COMPACT_ATOMS: atom_id res chain seq x y z
N MET A 1 -14.10 34.11 17.76
CA MET A 1 -15.13 33.26 18.46
C MET A 1 -15.95 32.53 17.41
N LYS A 2 -15.74 31.22 17.22
CA LYS A 2 -16.67 30.40 16.41
C LYS A 2 -18.00 30.34 17.15
N THR A 3 -19.09 30.67 16.50
CA THR A 3 -20.41 30.62 17.13
C THR A 3 -20.85 29.16 17.27
N LYS A 4 -21.55 28.80 18.36
CA LYS A 4 -22.13 27.45 18.59
C LYS A 4 -22.93 26.93 17.36
N LYS A 5 -23.52 27.84 16.59
CA LYS A 5 -24.25 27.53 15.35
C LYS A 5 -23.32 27.03 14.23
N THR A 6 -22.12 27.61 14.09
CA THR A 6 -21.14 27.19 13.09
C THR A 6 -20.61 25.80 13.42
N ASP A 7 -20.34 25.52 14.70
CA ASP A 7 -19.88 24.20 15.14
C ASP A 7 -20.98 23.14 14.91
N ALA A 8 -22.26 23.46 15.24
CA ALA A 8 -23.38 22.56 14.98
C ALA A 8 -23.52 22.22 13.48
N LEU A 9 -23.38 23.20 12.59
CA LEU A 9 -23.42 22.98 11.14
C LEU A 9 -22.26 22.08 10.69
N ILE A 10 -21.04 22.34 11.17
CA ILE A 10 -19.87 21.51 10.84
C ILE A 10 -20.07 20.06 11.29
N TYR A 11 -20.52 19.82 12.53
CA TYR A 11 -20.79 18.47 12.99
C TYR A 11 -21.90 17.78 12.21
N THR A 12 -22.96 18.48 11.83
CA THR A 12 -24.04 17.93 11.02
C THR A 12 -23.50 17.46 9.65
N VAL A 13 -22.70 18.29 8.97
CA VAL A 13 -22.08 17.94 7.69
C VAL A 13 -21.15 16.76 7.84
N LEU A 14 -20.31 16.74 8.88
CA LEU A 14 -19.38 15.64 9.15
C LEU A 14 -20.10 14.32 9.40
N ILE A 15 -21.20 14.33 10.17
CA ILE A 15 -22.03 13.13 10.43
C ILE A 15 -22.64 12.61 9.13
N ILE A 16 -23.26 13.49 8.32
CA ILE A 16 -23.85 13.10 7.04
C ILE A 16 -22.79 12.48 6.12
N MET A 17 -21.62 13.11 5.98
CA MET A 17 -20.53 12.60 5.18
C MET A 17 -20.02 11.25 5.72
N SER A 18 -19.89 11.11 7.05
CA SER A 18 -19.48 9.85 7.66
C SER A 18 -20.45 8.69 7.35
N ILE A 19 -21.75 8.95 7.43
CA ILE A 19 -22.79 7.95 7.08
C ILE A 19 -22.66 7.58 5.59
N LEU A 20 -22.50 8.57 4.71
CA LEU A 20 -22.36 8.35 3.27
C LEU A 20 -21.12 7.48 2.94
N PHE A 21 -19.97 7.80 3.55
CA PHE A 21 -18.73 7.06 3.34
C PHE A 21 -18.75 5.66 4.00
N PHE A 22 -19.52 5.48 5.07
CA PHE A 22 -19.66 4.17 5.71
C PHE A 22 -20.63 3.24 4.97
N PHE A 23 -21.54 3.79 4.17
CA PHE A 23 -22.58 3.03 3.46
C PHE A 23 -22.03 1.88 2.59
N PRO A 24 -20.96 2.05 1.77
CA PRO A 24 -20.39 0.95 0.98
C PRO A 24 -19.88 -0.21 1.84
N PHE A 25 -19.27 0.10 3.00
CA PHE A 25 -18.80 -0.92 3.94
C PHE A 25 -19.96 -1.67 4.60
N TYR A 26 -21.01 -0.94 4.97
CA TYR A 26 -22.24 -1.55 5.44
C TYR A 26 -22.83 -2.51 4.39
N TRP A 27 -22.90 -2.04 3.13
CA TRP A 27 -23.45 -2.84 2.03
C TRP A 27 -22.61 -4.11 1.75
N MET A 28 -21.30 -4.00 1.80
CA MET A 28 -20.36 -5.12 1.71
C MET A 28 -20.65 -6.17 2.80
N LEU A 29 -20.70 -5.74 4.06
CA LEU A 29 -20.97 -6.63 5.19
C LEU A 29 -22.39 -7.23 5.11
N ARG A 30 -23.38 -6.43 4.72
CA ARG A 30 -24.75 -6.90 4.49
C ARG A 30 -24.77 -7.99 3.42
N THR A 31 -24.09 -7.79 2.30
CA THR A 31 -24.02 -8.76 1.20
C THR A 31 -23.25 -10.02 1.60
N ALA A 32 -22.22 -9.90 2.42
CA ALA A 32 -21.47 -11.02 2.95
C ALA A 32 -22.30 -12.01 3.77
N VAL A 33 -23.40 -11.55 4.41
CA VAL A 33 -24.21 -12.38 5.34
C VAL A 33 -25.55 -12.83 4.78
N VAL A 34 -25.85 -12.56 3.50
CA VAL A 34 -27.13 -12.97 2.88
C VAL A 34 -26.97 -14.18 1.96
N ASP A 35 -28.10 -14.80 1.61
CA ASP A 35 -28.17 -15.84 0.58
C ASP A 35 -27.87 -15.27 -0.82
N ALA A 36 -27.21 -16.04 -1.67
CA ALA A 36 -26.90 -15.65 -3.04
C ALA A 36 -28.15 -15.21 -3.82
N GLY A 37 -29.26 -15.92 -3.68
CA GLY A 37 -30.54 -15.61 -4.34
C GLY A 37 -31.21 -14.32 -3.87
N SER A 38 -30.87 -13.80 -2.70
CA SER A 38 -31.45 -12.58 -2.13
C SER A 38 -30.69 -11.29 -2.48
N ILE A 39 -29.51 -11.40 -3.10
CA ILE A 39 -28.64 -10.25 -3.39
C ILE A 39 -29.29 -9.31 -4.42
N PHE A 40 -29.85 -9.88 -5.48
CA PHE A 40 -30.49 -9.16 -6.59
C PHE A 40 -32.01 -9.34 -6.61
N SER A 41 -32.62 -9.62 -5.46
CA SER A 41 -34.07 -9.75 -5.35
C SER A 41 -34.74 -8.38 -5.58
N PRO A 42 -35.91 -8.35 -6.26
CA PRO A 42 -36.67 -7.10 -6.48
C PRO A 42 -37.02 -6.38 -5.17
N GLU A 43 -37.22 -7.12 -4.08
CA GLU A 43 -37.46 -6.60 -2.73
C GLU A 43 -36.11 -6.41 -1.99
N MET A 44 -35.32 -5.43 -2.42
CA MET A 44 -34.05 -5.12 -1.78
C MET A 44 -34.27 -4.57 -0.37
N LYS A 45 -34.08 -5.37 0.65
CA LYS A 45 -34.19 -4.95 2.06
C LYS A 45 -32.87 -4.40 2.56
N ILE A 46 -32.89 -3.24 3.22
CA ILE A 46 -31.70 -2.66 3.84
C ILE A 46 -31.12 -3.63 4.88
N LEU A 47 -31.97 -4.19 5.77
CA LEU A 47 -31.56 -5.19 6.73
C LEU A 47 -31.56 -6.60 6.12
N PRO A 48 -30.57 -7.45 6.44
CA PRO A 48 -30.53 -8.82 5.94
C PRO A 48 -31.72 -9.62 6.48
N PRO A 49 -32.51 -10.29 5.62
CA PRO A 49 -33.66 -11.08 6.06
C PRO A 49 -33.27 -12.29 6.92
N ARG A 50 -32.09 -12.83 6.66
CA ARG A 50 -31.46 -13.91 7.43
C ARG A 50 -29.95 -13.73 7.42
N ILE A 51 -29.32 -13.84 8.58
CA ILE A 51 -27.85 -13.71 8.73
C ILE A 51 -27.21 -15.09 8.57
N ARG A 52 -26.34 -15.24 7.58
CA ARG A 52 -25.56 -16.46 7.31
C ARG A 52 -24.08 -16.20 7.53
N LEU A 53 -23.60 -16.40 8.74
CA LEU A 53 -22.18 -16.32 9.07
C LEU A 53 -21.33 -17.44 8.43
N GLU A 54 -22.01 -18.52 8.01
CA GLU A 54 -21.38 -19.62 7.25
C GLU A 54 -20.70 -19.16 5.96
N ASN A 55 -21.16 -18.06 5.36
CA ASN A 55 -20.54 -17.50 4.15
C ASN A 55 -19.07 -17.16 4.36
N PHE A 56 -18.67 -16.69 5.54
CA PHE A 56 -17.27 -16.43 5.86
C PHE A 56 -16.42 -17.70 5.85
N LYS A 57 -16.94 -18.78 6.46
CA LYS A 57 -16.27 -20.07 6.45
C LYS A 57 -16.19 -20.64 5.02
N ASN A 58 -17.30 -20.60 4.29
CA ASN A 58 -17.37 -21.11 2.93
C ASN A 58 -16.44 -20.33 1.99
N ALA A 59 -16.37 -19.00 2.11
CA ALA A 59 -15.45 -18.18 1.34
C ALA A 59 -13.99 -18.59 1.52
N LEU A 60 -13.57 -18.94 2.74
CA LEU A 60 -12.20 -19.38 3.03
C LEU A 60 -11.91 -20.83 2.63
N THR A 61 -12.93 -21.66 2.41
CA THR A 61 -12.78 -23.09 2.08
C THR A 61 -12.95 -23.39 0.59
N VAL A 62 -13.76 -22.61 -0.13
CA VAL A 62 -13.96 -22.75 -1.59
C VAL A 62 -12.66 -22.46 -2.36
N GLN A 63 -11.89 -21.52 -1.86
CA GLN A 63 -10.58 -21.18 -2.39
C GLN A 63 -9.52 -21.35 -1.29
N PRO A 64 -8.27 -21.67 -1.61
CA PRO A 64 -7.19 -21.83 -0.61
C PRO A 64 -6.70 -20.47 -0.07
N PHE A 65 -7.60 -19.69 0.54
CA PHE A 65 -7.33 -18.33 1.03
C PHE A 65 -6.19 -18.25 2.03
N ALA A 66 -5.98 -19.28 2.85
CA ALA A 66 -4.84 -19.33 3.76
C ALA A 66 -3.51 -19.30 3.00
N LEU A 67 -3.40 -20.00 1.88
CA LEU A 67 -2.23 -19.99 1.02
C LEU A 67 -2.06 -18.62 0.34
N TYR A 68 -3.14 -18.05 -0.18
CA TYR A 68 -3.11 -16.71 -0.81
C TYR A 68 -2.72 -15.61 0.18
N PHE A 69 -3.18 -15.72 1.41
CA PHE A 69 -2.76 -14.83 2.50
C PHE A 69 -1.26 -14.92 2.78
N VAL A 70 -0.72 -16.13 2.87
CA VAL A 70 0.72 -16.36 3.06
C VAL A 70 1.53 -15.80 1.88
N ASN A 71 1.11 -16.07 0.64
CA ASN A 71 1.76 -15.56 -0.56
C ASN A 71 1.78 -14.02 -0.58
N THR A 72 0.62 -13.39 -0.36
CA THR A 72 0.51 -11.93 -0.32
C THR A 72 1.34 -11.33 0.81
N SER A 73 1.29 -11.93 2.00
CA SER A 73 2.08 -11.47 3.15
C SER A 73 3.58 -11.58 2.88
N LEU A 74 4.04 -12.68 2.30
CA LEU A 74 5.43 -12.88 1.94
C LEU A 74 5.91 -11.81 0.94
N ILE A 75 5.16 -11.62 -0.17
CA ILE A 75 5.47 -10.62 -1.18
C ILE A 75 5.49 -9.22 -0.55
N THR A 76 4.48 -8.88 0.24
CA THR A 76 4.34 -7.57 0.88
C THR A 76 5.49 -7.28 1.85
N VAL A 77 5.82 -8.22 2.75
CA VAL A 77 6.90 -8.04 3.73
C VAL A 77 8.26 -7.90 3.04
N LEU A 78 8.55 -8.75 2.04
CA LEU A 78 9.80 -8.66 1.29
C LEU A 78 9.89 -7.35 0.49
N ASN A 79 8.79 -6.87 -0.08
CA ASN A 79 8.76 -5.57 -0.75
C ASN A 79 8.97 -4.40 0.23
N ILE A 80 8.34 -4.42 1.41
CA ILE A 80 8.56 -3.38 2.43
C ILE A 80 10.04 -3.31 2.80
N ILE A 81 10.66 -4.44 3.08
CA ILE A 81 12.10 -4.51 3.41
C ILE A 81 12.94 -3.98 2.25
N GLY A 82 12.69 -4.47 1.01
CA GLY A 82 13.44 -4.06 -0.17
C GLY A 82 13.29 -2.56 -0.47
N VAL A 83 12.07 -2.05 -0.45
CA VAL A 83 11.78 -0.62 -0.68
C VAL A 83 12.43 0.26 0.38
N LEU A 84 12.27 -0.07 1.67
CA LEU A 84 12.83 0.75 2.74
C LEU A 84 14.36 0.78 2.69
N LEU A 85 15.01 -0.35 2.44
CA LEU A 85 16.47 -0.41 2.33
C LEU A 85 16.98 0.35 1.09
N SER A 86 16.45 0.02 -0.09
CA SER A 86 16.98 0.55 -1.34
C SER A 86 16.63 2.03 -1.54
N SER A 87 15.40 2.44 -1.27
CA SER A 87 15.00 3.84 -1.44
C SER A 87 15.63 4.78 -0.41
N SER A 88 15.84 4.33 0.84
CA SER A 88 16.52 5.15 1.84
C SER A 88 18.01 5.33 1.53
N LEU A 89 18.70 4.30 1.04
CA LEU A 89 20.09 4.40 0.58
C LEU A 89 20.20 5.35 -0.62
N CYS A 90 19.32 5.22 -1.61
CA CYS A 90 19.27 6.13 -2.75
C CYS A 90 18.98 7.57 -2.30
N ALA A 91 17.97 7.75 -1.43
CA ALA A 91 17.62 9.06 -0.90
C ALA A 91 18.76 9.71 -0.13
N TYR A 92 19.52 8.93 0.66
CA TYR A 92 20.72 9.41 1.35
C TYR A 92 21.78 9.87 0.36
N GLY A 93 22.05 9.08 -0.68
CA GLY A 93 22.99 9.45 -1.75
C GLY A 93 22.61 10.73 -2.48
N PHE A 94 21.31 10.96 -2.73
CA PHE A 94 20.80 12.15 -3.41
C PHE A 94 20.53 13.35 -2.49
N SER A 95 20.54 13.19 -1.18
CA SER A 95 20.32 14.30 -0.23
C SER A 95 21.59 14.75 0.46
N ARG A 96 22.36 13.83 1.03
CA ARG A 96 23.48 14.11 1.95
C ARG A 96 24.86 14.02 1.31
N LEU A 97 25.01 13.19 0.28
CA LEU A 97 26.30 13.09 -0.40
C LEU A 97 26.43 14.15 -1.48
N HIS A 98 27.60 14.84 -1.51
CA HIS A 98 27.92 15.84 -2.53
C HIS A 98 28.75 15.18 -3.63
N TRP A 99 28.21 15.19 -4.85
CA TRP A 99 28.88 14.69 -6.04
C TRP A 99 28.44 15.50 -7.29
N PRO A 100 29.32 15.64 -8.30
CA PRO A 100 29.00 16.41 -9.50
C PRO A 100 27.80 15.88 -10.25
N GLY A 101 26.82 16.73 -10.54
CA GLY A 101 25.63 16.35 -11.32
C GLY A 101 24.50 15.72 -10.54
N ARG A 102 24.60 15.56 -9.21
CA ARG A 102 23.59 14.93 -8.34
C ARG A 102 22.16 15.39 -8.63
N ASP A 103 21.92 16.67 -8.61
CA ASP A 103 20.57 17.22 -8.75
C ASP A 103 20.07 17.16 -10.20
N LYS A 104 20.98 17.20 -11.19
CA LYS A 104 20.64 16.98 -12.61
C LYS A 104 20.20 15.52 -12.84
N VAL A 105 20.98 14.57 -12.33
CA VAL A 105 20.63 13.13 -12.43
C VAL A 105 19.31 12.85 -11.72
N PHE A 106 19.12 13.40 -10.52
CA PHE A 106 17.85 13.25 -9.81
C PHE A 106 16.66 13.84 -10.59
N GLY A 107 16.84 15.02 -11.19
CA GLY A 107 15.82 15.64 -12.06
C GLY A 107 15.46 14.77 -13.26
N ILE A 108 16.45 14.16 -13.93
CA ILE A 108 16.21 13.21 -15.03
C ILE A 108 15.46 11.97 -14.52
N LEU A 109 15.86 11.40 -13.39
CA LEU A 109 15.14 10.25 -12.82
C LEU A 109 13.68 10.58 -12.52
N LEU A 110 13.37 11.78 -12.03
CA LEU A 110 11.99 12.19 -11.76
C LEU A 110 11.11 12.21 -13.02
N THR A 111 11.68 12.43 -14.21
CA THR A 111 10.89 12.36 -15.45
C THR A 111 10.33 10.96 -15.70
N ALA A 112 10.96 9.91 -15.18
CA ALA A 112 10.45 8.56 -15.30
C ALA A 112 9.14 8.32 -14.52
N LEU A 113 8.80 9.18 -13.52
CA LEU A 113 7.48 9.14 -12.87
C LEU A 113 6.33 9.49 -13.83
N MET A 114 6.62 10.14 -14.94
CA MET A 114 5.62 10.48 -15.96
C MET A 114 5.28 9.28 -16.86
N LEU A 115 6.08 8.22 -16.83
CA LEU A 115 5.83 7.02 -17.63
C LEU A 115 4.72 6.19 -16.97
N PRO A 116 3.58 5.98 -17.65
CA PRO A 116 2.52 5.13 -17.13
C PRO A 116 3.01 3.68 -17.00
N TYR A 117 2.64 3.03 -15.90
CA TYR A 117 2.97 1.62 -15.68
C TYR A 117 2.54 0.72 -16.84
N SER A 118 1.38 1.01 -17.45
CA SER A 118 0.85 0.25 -18.60
C SER A 118 1.81 0.19 -19.79
N VAL A 119 2.61 1.24 -20.00
CA VAL A 119 3.60 1.28 -21.09
C VAL A 119 4.81 0.39 -20.76
N MET A 120 5.21 0.38 -19.48
CA MET A 120 6.36 -0.40 -19.01
C MET A 120 6.06 -1.88 -18.81
N MET A 121 4.78 -2.24 -18.70
CA MET A 121 4.31 -3.58 -18.37
C MET A 121 4.78 -4.64 -19.39
N ILE A 122 4.65 -4.36 -20.69
CA ILE A 122 5.04 -5.29 -21.77
C ILE A 122 6.56 -5.50 -21.80
N PRO A 123 7.42 -4.46 -21.82
CA PRO A 123 8.86 -4.63 -21.72
C PRO A 123 9.31 -5.41 -20.48
N HIS A 124 8.71 -5.13 -19.31
CA HIS A 124 9.02 -5.86 -18.08
C HIS A 124 8.65 -7.34 -18.19
N PHE A 125 7.45 -7.65 -18.74
CA PHE A 125 7.04 -9.04 -18.95
C PHE A 125 8.01 -9.79 -19.87
N ILE A 126 8.39 -9.19 -21.00
CA ILE A 126 9.36 -9.79 -21.93
C ILE A 126 10.69 -10.07 -21.23
N GLY A 127 11.18 -9.10 -20.44
CA GLY A 127 12.43 -9.26 -19.69
C GLY A 127 12.38 -10.42 -18.67
N TRP A 128 11.32 -10.48 -17.87
CA TRP A 128 11.16 -11.57 -16.89
C TRP A 128 10.93 -12.92 -17.54
N ASN A 129 10.22 -12.96 -18.68
CA ASN A 129 10.02 -14.17 -19.46
C ASN A 129 11.33 -14.67 -20.07
N PHE A 130 12.15 -13.77 -20.60
CA PHE A 130 13.49 -14.11 -21.13
C PHE A 130 14.40 -14.73 -20.04
N LEU A 131 14.29 -14.25 -18.81
CA LEU A 131 15.01 -14.80 -17.67
C LEU A 131 14.41 -16.10 -17.12
N GLY A 132 13.28 -16.59 -17.67
CA GLY A 132 12.59 -17.78 -17.20
C GLY A 132 11.96 -17.63 -15.80
N LEU A 133 11.72 -16.39 -15.33
CA LEU A 133 11.23 -16.08 -13.99
C LEU A 133 9.72 -15.77 -13.94
N THR A 134 9.01 -15.92 -15.06
CA THR A 134 7.54 -15.92 -15.05
C THR A 134 7.00 -17.09 -14.23
N ASN A 135 5.79 -16.93 -13.69
CA ASN A 135 5.19 -17.84 -12.72
C ASN A 135 6.06 -18.08 -11.46
N THR A 136 6.80 -17.05 -11.05
CA THR A 136 7.51 -16.98 -9.75
C THR A 136 7.20 -15.66 -9.05
N PHE A 137 7.59 -15.52 -7.78
CA PHE A 137 7.46 -14.25 -7.06
C PHE A 137 8.59 -13.26 -7.39
N ALA A 138 9.60 -13.65 -8.17
CA ALA A 138 10.74 -12.79 -8.50
C ALA A 138 10.32 -11.47 -9.17
N PRO A 139 9.45 -11.45 -10.21
CA PRO A 139 8.97 -10.19 -10.82
C PRO A 139 8.28 -9.25 -9.86
N LEU A 140 7.65 -9.79 -8.81
CA LEU A 140 6.90 -9.02 -7.82
C LEU A 140 7.77 -8.52 -6.66
N ILE A 141 8.93 -9.14 -6.40
CA ILE A 141 9.76 -8.85 -5.22
C ILE A 141 11.07 -8.17 -5.60
N VAL A 142 11.78 -8.69 -6.61
CA VAL A 142 13.15 -8.26 -6.95
C VAL A 142 13.25 -6.76 -7.26
N PRO A 143 12.32 -6.13 -8.02
CA PRO A 143 12.40 -4.69 -8.32
C PRO A 143 12.44 -3.79 -7.08
N ALA A 144 11.87 -4.23 -5.95
CA ALA A 144 11.88 -3.47 -4.70
C ALA A 144 13.29 -3.23 -4.13
N TYR A 145 14.24 -4.10 -4.46
CA TYR A 145 15.63 -4.01 -3.98
C TYR A 145 16.53 -3.16 -4.90
N PHE A 146 16.03 -2.74 -6.05
CA PHE A 146 16.76 -1.92 -7.02
C PHE A 146 16.14 -0.50 -7.10
N GLY A 147 16.28 0.26 -6.01
CA GLY A 147 15.83 1.64 -5.90
C GLY A 147 14.47 1.82 -5.21
N GLY A 148 13.66 0.77 -5.02
CA GLY A 148 12.42 0.83 -4.22
C GLY A 148 11.32 1.76 -4.76
N GLY A 149 11.47 2.24 -6.00
CA GLY A 149 10.53 3.17 -6.64
C GLY A 149 10.88 4.64 -6.44
N LEU A 150 10.86 5.40 -7.54
CA LEU A 150 11.27 6.81 -7.57
C LEU A 150 10.45 7.71 -6.65
N PHE A 151 9.16 7.45 -6.49
CA PHE A 151 8.30 8.19 -5.56
C PHE A 151 8.78 8.05 -4.11
N ASN A 152 9.16 6.84 -3.71
CA ASN A 152 9.66 6.56 -2.36
C ASN A 152 11.02 7.24 -2.12
N ILE A 153 11.92 7.19 -3.12
CA ILE A 153 13.21 7.92 -3.08
C ILE A 153 12.97 9.42 -2.95
N PHE A 154 12.05 9.97 -3.75
CA PHE A 154 11.72 11.40 -3.70
C PHE A 154 11.21 11.80 -2.32
N LEU A 155 10.24 11.05 -1.77
CA LEU A 155 9.65 11.35 -0.47
C LEU A 155 10.69 11.32 0.66
N MET A 156 11.52 10.26 0.68
CA MET A 156 12.60 10.14 1.66
C MET A 156 13.66 11.23 1.50
N ARG A 157 14.04 11.55 0.25
CA ARG A 157 15.00 12.63 -0.03
C ARG A 157 14.50 13.96 0.50
N GLN A 158 13.24 14.32 0.26
CA GLN A 158 12.67 15.58 0.78
C GLN A 158 12.73 15.63 2.31
N PHE A 159 12.44 14.52 2.97
CA PHE A 159 12.53 14.44 4.43
C PHE A 159 14.00 14.55 4.90
N PHE A 160 14.93 13.87 4.26
CA PHE A 160 16.34 13.91 4.64
C PHE A 160 16.93 15.32 4.46
N LEU A 161 16.56 16.04 3.41
CA LEU A 161 16.97 17.43 3.20
C LEU A 161 16.45 18.40 4.28
N ALA A 162 15.39 18.06 5.00
CA ALA A 162 14.86 18.87 6.09
C ALA A 162 15.59 18.66 7.43
N ILE A 163 16.42 17.63 7.55
CA ILE A 163 17.24 17.38 8.74
C ILE A 163 18.44 18.34 8.70
N PRO A 164 18.79 19.08 9.77
CA PRO A 164 19.93 19.99 9.81
C PRO A 164 21.26 19.31 9.48
N ASP A 165 22.10 19.96 8.65
CA ASP A 165 23.39 19.41 8.25
C ASP A 165 24.41 19.38 9.40
N GLU A 166 24.23 20.22 10.40
CA GLU A 166 25.05 20.30 11.61
C GLU A 166 25.11 18.96 12.38
N LEU A 167 24.07 18.12 12.24
CA LEU A 167 24.07 16.78 12.84
C LEU A 167 25.04 15.82 12.14
N ASP A 168 25.17 15.95 10.82
CA ASP A 168 26.14 15.20 10.04
C ASP A 168 27.57 15.66 10.36
N GLU A 169 27.78 16.99 10.46
CA GLU A 169 29.07 17.61 10.79
C GLU A 169 29.54 17.19 12.20
N ALA A 170 28.66 17.25 13.21
CA ALA A 170 28.97 16.81 14.55
C ALA A 170 29.39 15.32 14.58
N ALA A 171 28.66 14.46 13.86
CA ALA A 171 29.02 13.06 13.77
C ALA A 171 30.36 12.83 13.02
N TYR A 172 30.71 13.66 12.04
CA TYR A 172 32.03 13.63 11.41
C TYR A 172 33.16 14.01 12.37
N ILE A 173 32.95 15.03 13.22
CA ILE A 173 33.91 15.43 14.24
C ILE A 173 34.15 14.29 15.24
N ASP A 174 33.08 13.50 15.56
CA ASP A 174 33.15 12.31 16.41
C ASP A 174 33.77 11.09 15.66
N GLY A 175 34.26 11.26 14.44
CA GLY A 175 34.94 10.20 13.67
C GLY A 175 33.99 9.22 12.96
N ALA A 176 32.70 9.53 12.84
CA ALA A 176 31.76 8.67 12.12
C ALA A 176 31.94 8.77 10.60
N GLY A 177 32.12 7.63 9.93
CA GLY A 177 32.08 7.58 8.46
C GLY A 177 30.64 7.73 7.91
N ARG A 178 30.52 8.04 6.62
CA ARG A 178 29.24 8.32 5.93
C ARG A 178 28.16 7.26 6.17
N PHE A 179 28.52 5.98 6.10
CA PHE A 179 27.58 4.87 6.32
C PHE A 179 27.12 4.77 7.79
N ARG A 180 28.01 5.11 8.73
CA ARG A 180 27.67 5.17 10.15
C ARG A 180 26.71 6.34 10.42
N ILE A 181 26.91 7.50 9.79
CA ILE A 181 25.99 8.65 9.87
C ILE A 181 24.62 8.27 9.33
N TYR A 182 24.56 7.59 8.18
CA TYR A 182 23.31 7.10 7.61
C TYR A 182 22.56 6.22 8.62
N LEU A 183 23.21 5.21 9.22
CA LEU A 183 22.56 4.24 10.11
C LEU A 183 22.20 4.81 11.48
N SER A 184 23.08 5.65 12.08
CA SER A 184 22.95 6.09 13.47
C SER A 184 22.36 7.47 13.65
N VAL A 185 22.33 8.31 12.60
CA VAL A 185 21.78 9.67 12.66
C VAL A 185 20.55 9.79 11.75
N ILE A 186 20.73 9.58 10.45
CA ILE A 186 19.68 9.88 9.46
C ILE A 186 18.51 8.92 9.57
N LEU A 187 18.73 7.60 9.59
CA LEU A 187 17.63 6.62 9.66
C LEU A 187 16.78 6.74 10.94
N PRO A 188 17.36 6.85 12.15
CA PRO A 188 16.56 7.02 13.37
C PRO A 188 15.73 8.30 13.36
N LEU A 189 16.27 9.42 12.88
CA LEU A 189 15.55 10.70 12.76
C LEU A 189 14.45 10.64 11.69
N SER A 190 14.57 9.73 10.72
CA SER A 190 13.64 9.58 9.59
C SER A 190 12.56 8.53 9.81
N LYS A 191 12.36 8.07 11.04
CA LYS A 191 11.39 7.02 11.37
C LYS A 191 9.98 7.34 10.85
N GLN A 192 9.56 8.59 10.86
CA GLN A 192 8.24 9.01 10.39
C GLN A 192 8.06 8.72 8.89
N VAL A 193 8.98 9.20 8.04
CA VAL A 193 8.89 8.96 6.59
C VAL A 193 9.07 7.48 6.25
N MET A 194 9.88 6.74 7.00
CA MET A 194 10.03 5.29 6.83
C MET A 194 8.71 4.55 7.07
N ILE A 195 7.95 4.93 8.11
CA ILE A 195 6.62 4.36 8.40
C ILE A 195 5.65 4.70 7.27
N VAL A 196 5.64 5.93 6.78
CA VAL A 196 4.77 6.36 5.67
C VAL A 196 5.07 5.58 4.39
N VAL A 197 6.34 5.46 4.01
CA VAL A 197 6.76 4.68 2.84
C VAL A 197 6.43 3.20 3.00
N GLY A 198 6.67 2.64 4.19
CA GLY A 198 6.31 1.26 4.50
C GLY A 198 4.81 1.00 4.37
N LEU A 199 3.97 1.94 4.83
CA LEU A 199 2.52 1.83 4.71
C LEU A 199 2.05 1.93 3.26
N PHE A 200 2.58 2.88 2.47
CA PHE A 200 2.25 2.95 1.04
C PHE A 200 2.67 1.68 0.31
N THR A 201 3.84 1.15 0.63
CA THR A 201 4.32 -0.12 0.06
C THR A 201 3.40 -1.27 0.46
N PHE A 202 2.97 -1.33 1.73
CA PHE A 202 1.98 -2.32 2.17
C PHE A 202 0.69 -2.22 1.36
N LEU A 203 0.07 -1.04 1.31
CA LEU A 203 -1.21 -0.83 0.63
C LEU A 203 -1.13 -1.17 -0.85
N ASN A 204 -0.05 -0.78 -1.53
CA ASN A 204 0.15 -1.07 -2.94
C ASN A 204 0.28 -2.58 -3.19
N ASN A 205 1.10 -3.29 -2.41
CA ASN A 205 1.31 -4.74 -2.61
C ASN A 205 0.12 -5.58 -2.14
N TRP A 206 -0.52 -5.18 -1.02
CA TRP A 206 -1.67 -5.89 -0.48
C TRP A 206 -2.86 -5.88 -1.43
N ASN A 207 -3.07 -4.76 -2.13
CA ASN A 207 -4.18 -4.57 -3.06
C ASN A 207 -3.78 -4.80 -4.53
N ASP A 208 -2.56 -5.26 -4.80
CA ASP A 208 -2.11 -5.47 -6.18
C ASP A 208 -2.79 -6.70 -6.79
N TYR A 209 -3.51 -6.43 -7.86
CA TYR A 209 -4.15 -7.42 -8.71
C TYR A 209 -3.43 -7.58 -10.05
N LEU A 210 -3.01 -6.45 -10.63
CA LEU A 210 -2.56 -6.40 -12.03
C LEU A 210 -1.22 -7.12 -12.25
N ALA A 211 -0.20 -6.82 -11.43
CA ALA A 211 1.09 -7.46 -11.59
C ALA A 211 1.03 -8.97 -11.27
N PRO A 212 0.39 -9.44 -10.18
CA PRO A 212 0.15 -10.86 -9.97
C PRO A 212 -0.58 -11.55 -11.13
N MET A 213 -1.60 -10.91 -11.72
CA MET A 213 -2.34 -11.47 -12.85
C MET A 213 -1.47 -11.69 -14.09
N ILE A 214 -0.49 -10.82 -14.32
CA ILE A 214 0.41 -10.89 -15.48
C ILE A 214 1.48 -11.96 -15.27
N TYR A 215 2.04 -12.07 -14.06
CA TYR A 215 3.21 -12.90 -13.81
C TYR A 215 2.90 -14.29 -13.27
N LEU A 216 1.75 -14.50 -12.61
CA LEU A 216 1.41 -15.76 -11.95
C LEU A 216 0.34 -16.52 -12.73
N SER A 217 0.62 -17.79 -13.04
CA SER A 217 -0.30 -18.67 -13.75
C SER A 217 -0.71 -19.92 -12.94
N SER A 218 -0.05 -20.18 -11.82
CA SER A 218 -0.33 -21.34 -10.96
C SER A 218 -1.17 -20.91 -9.75
N ASP A 219 -2.30 -21.61 -9.50
CA ASP A 219 -3.19 -21.37 -8.37
C ASP A 219 -2.46 -21.37 -7.02
N LYS A 220 -1.43 -22.23 -6.87
CA LYS A 220 -0.62 -22.30 -5.66
C LYS A 220 0.17 -21.02 -5.37
N LYS A 221 0.34 -20.15 -6.38
CA LYS A 221 1.08 -18.88 -6.27
C LYS A 221 0.18 -17.66 -6.25
N PHE A 222 -1.12 -17.84 -6.36
CA PHE A 222 -2.04 -16.71 -6.39
C PHE A 222 -1.96 -15.88 -5.10
N THR A 223 -2.20 -14.59 -5.27
CA THR A 223 -2.35 -13.60 -4.20
C THR A 223 -3.81 -13.49 -3.77
N LEU A 224 -4.06 -12.80 -2.66
CA LEU A 224 -5.43 -12.54 -2.17
C LEU A 224 -6.32 -11.91 -3.24
N MET A 225 -5.82 -10.92 -3.97
CA MET A 225 -6.60 -10.23 -5.00
C MET A 225 -6.92 -11.13 -6.20
N LEU A 226 -5.99 -12.00 -6.61
CA LEU A 226 -6.29 -13.03 -7.62
C LEU A 226 -7.32 -14.04 -7.10
N GLY A 227 -7.19 -14.44 -5.83
CA GLY A 227 -8.14 -15.33 -5.19
C GLY A 227 -9.57 -14.75 -5.11
N LEU A 228 -9.69 -13.44 -4.82
CA LEU A 228 -11.00 -12.77 -4.84
C LEU A 228 -11.63 -12.79 -6.23
N ASN A 229 -10.85 -12.64 -7.28
CA ASN A 229 -11.36 -12.68 -8.66
C ASN A 229 -11.90 -14.06 -9.05
N GLN A 230 -11.47 -15.14 -8.40
CA GLN A 230 -11.96 -16.50 -8.66
C GLN A 230 -13.46 -16.71 -8.30
N PHE A 231 -14.04 -15.83 -7.46
CA PHE A 231 -15.49 -15.87 -7.16
C PHE A 231 -16.36 -15.37 -8.31
N ILE A 232 -15.77 -14.72 -9.31
CA ILE A 232 -16.45 -14.22 -10.51
C ILE A 232 -16.19 -15.19 -11.64
N GLY A 233 -16.99 -16.25 -11.74
CA GLY A 233 -16.96 -17.16 -12.88
C GLY A 233 -17.69 -16.59 -14.09
N ALA A 234 -17.44 -17.16 -15.28
CA ALA A 234 -18.04 -16.69 -16.54
C ALA A 234 -19.59 -16.77 -16.55
N TYR A 235 -20.18 -17.67 -15.78
CA TYR A 235 -21.63 -17.91 -15.77
C TYR A 235 -22.27 -17.78 -14.39
N ASN A 236 -21.50 -17.69 -13.33
CA ASN A 236 -22.00 -17.59 -11.97
C ASN A 236 -21.03 -16.82 -11.08
N ALA A 237 -21.51 -15.74 -10.50
CA ALA A 237 -20.75 -14.94 -9.56
C ALA A 237 -21.27 -15.16 -8.12
N GLN A 238 -20.41 -15.64 -7.25
CA GLN A 238 -20.72 -15.87 -5.84
C GLN A 238 -20.49 -14.61 -5.01
N TRP A 239 -21.29 -13.58 -5.26
CA TRP A 239 -21.13 -12.25 -4.65
C TRP A 239 -21.15 -12.27 -3.12
N ASN A 240 -21.98 -13.12 -2.49
CA ASN A 240 -22.01 -13.25 -1.02
C ASN A 240 -20.69 -13.78 -0.47
N LEU A 241 -20.10 -14.80 -1.09
CA LEU A 241 -18.83 -15.36 -0.66
C LEU A 241 -17.68 -14.39 -0.98
N MET A 242 -17.73 -13.75 -2.14
CA MET A 242 -16.74 -12.72 -2.50
C MET A 242 -16.75 -11.59 -1.47
N MET A 243 -17.93 -11.04 -1.10
CA MET A 243 -18.01 -9.96 -0.11
C MET A 243 -17.58 -10.41 1.29
N ALA A 244 -17.83 -11.67 1.65
CA ALA A 244 -17.32 -12.25 2.90
C ALA A 244 -15.78 -12.32 2.88
N ALA A 245 -15.18 -12.78 1.78
CA ALA A 245 -13.73 -12.79 1.61
C ALA A 245 -13.14 -11.39 1.61
N VAL A 246 -13.74 -10.42 0.88
CA VAL A 246 -13.30 -9.02 0.86
C VAL A 246 -13.30 -8.42 2.26
N ALA A 247 -14.34 -8.67 3.07
CA ALA A 247 -14.40 -8.18 4.45
C ALA A 247 -13.22 -8.67 5.30
N ILE A 248 -12.77 -9.90 5.10
CA ILE A 248 -11.59 -10.46 5.78
C ILE A 248 -10.30 -9.83 5.23
N VAL A 249 -10.18 -9.69 3.92
CA VAL A 249 -8.97 -9.17 3.25
C VAL A 249 -8.75 -7.68 3.54
N VAL A 250 -9.80 -6.90 3.71
CA VAL A 250 -9.73 -5.48 4.06
C VAL A 250 -9.30 -5.25 5.51
N PHE A 251 -9.56 -6.19 6.41
CA PHE A 251 -9.29 -6.02 7.85
C PHE A 251 -7.83 -5.68 8.19
N PRO A 252 -6.78 -6.35 7.65
CA PRO A 252 -5.39 -5.97 7.92
C PRO A 252 -5.07 -4.53 7.48
N SER A 253 -5.60 -4.09 6.35
CA SER A 253 -5.41 -2.71 5.86
C SER A 253 -6.03 -1.68 6.79
N LEU A 254 -7.24 -1.95 7.31
CA LEU A 254 -7.90 -1.09 8.30
C LEU A 254 -7.12 -1.01 9.61
N VAL A 255 -6.65 -2.15 10.11
CA VAL A 255 -5.84 -2.22 11.34
C VAL A 255 -4.56 -1.40 11.17
N LEU A 256 -3.82 -1.60 10.09
CA LEU A 256 -2.60 -0.83 9.82
C LEU A 256 -2.88 0.66 9.68
N TYR A 257 -3.95 1.05 9.01
CA TYR A 257 -4.35 2.45 8.88
C TYR A 257 -4.60 3.09 10.25
N LEU A 258 -5.33 2.42 11.15
CA LEU A 258 -5.61 2.93 12.49
C LEU A 258 -4.33 3.17 13.32
N PHE A 259 -3.31 2.33 13.15
CA PHE A 259 -2.02 2.53 13.81
C PHE A 259 -1.18 3.62 13.15
N ALA A 260 -1.26 3.77 11.84
CA ALA A 260 -0.42 4.66 11.05
C ALA A 260 -0.98 6.08 10.91
N GLN A 261 -2.30 6.32 11.13
CA GLN A 261 -2.96 7.61 10.91
C GLN A 261 -2.29 8.79 11.63
N LYS A 262 -1.74 8.58 12.82
CA LYS A 262 -1.03 9.63 13.57
C LYS A 262 0.20 10.16 12.83
N TYR A 263 0.92 9.32 12.12
CA TYR A 263 2.13 9.72 11.37
C TYR A 263 1.80 10.53 10.12
N PHE A 264 0.60 10.33 9.54
CA PHE A 264 0.11 11.17 8.44
C PHE A 264 -0.22 12.58 8.91
N ILE A 265 -0.89 12.71 10.05
CA ILE A 265 -1.31 14.01 10.60
C ILE A 265 -0.07 14.83 10.97
N GLU A 266 0.91 14.22 11.62
CA GLU A 266 2.17 14.88 12.02
C GLU A 266 3.01 15.30 10.79
N GLY A 267 3.09 14.46 9.75
CA GLY A 267 3.82 14.74 8.52
C GLY A 267 3.25 15.94 7.73
N ILE A 268 1.91 16.07 7.68
CA ILE A 268 1.25 17.21 7.03
C ILE A 268 1.44 18.51 7.84
N ALA A 269 1.44 18.41 9.17
CA ALA A 269 1.63 19.58 10.03
C ALA A 269 3.03 20.20 9.88
N MET A 270 4.07 19.40 9.65
CA MET A 270 5.45 19.88 9.45
C MET A 270 5.63 20.64 8.12
N THR A 271 4.83 20.33 7.09
CA THR A 271 4.86 21.06 5.82
C THR A 271 4.03 22.35 5.84
N GLY A 272 3.09 22.49 6.78
CA GLY A 272 2.19 23.65 6.91
C GLY A 272 2.71 24.81 7.77
N ILE A 273 3.86 24.69 8.46
CA ILE A 273 4.38 25.73 9.36
C ILE A 273 5.39 26.68 8.66
N LYS A 274 5.56 26.57 7.35
CA LYS A 274 6.32 27.54 6.56
C LYS A 274 5.40 28.48 5.78
N ALA A 275 4.55 29.22 6.50
CA ALA A 275 3.85 30.40 5.98
C ALA A 275 3.87 31.50 7.06
#